data_7dc13c2e5bb562a59712d2e62f2dc194
#
_entry.id   7dc13c2e5bb562a59712d2e62f2dc194
#
_cell.length_a   1.000
_cell.length_b   1.000
_cell.length_c   1.000
_cell.angle_alpha   90.00
_cell.angle_beta   90.00
_cell.angle_gamma   90.00
#
_symmetry.space_group_name_H-M   'P 1'
#
loop_
_entity.id
_entity.type
_entity.pdbx_description
1 polymer ?
#
loop_
_entity_poly.entity_id
_entity_poly.type
_entity_poly.pdbx_seq_one_letter_code
_entity_poly.pdbx_strand_id
1 'polypeptide(L)'
;EPDWMVDRICERGTVMSIFGSPKSGKSFLAIAMACAVSSGKDFYGFNTKPSTVLYLAGEGFIGVGRRVKAYEEFYNINISDNTLLVSNRGSRIGDDQEFTMLQNVCRDIEADNEGIGMIIIDTLARNYGLNENSTEDMNKFIQRVDELKEEFNSTIVIVHHTGHGSNGRARGSSVLPAALDYEFRVDRDKNSDDKAMLVTVKQTLVKDGTPIDDLYFQFREQTLYGYQGVTSGVLAITDES
;
A
#
# COMPACT_ATOMS: atom_id res chain seq x y z
N GLU A 1 20.92 -14.24 0.96
CA GLU A 1 20.58 -13.14 0.05
C GLU A 1 19.21 -12.59 0.44
N PRO A 2 18.96 -11.28 0.32
CA PRO A 2 17.65 -10.70 0.62
C PRO A 2 16.55 -11.32 -0.25
N ASP A 3 15.40 -11.66 0.33
CA ASP A 3 14.23 -12.14 -0.41
C ASP A 3 13.32 -10.96 -0.80
N TRP A 4 13.73 -10.22 -1.82
CA TRP A 4 13.02 -9.03 -2.25
C TRP A 4 11.62 -9.33 -2.79
N MET A 5 10.59 -8.71 -2.21
CA MET A 5 9.25 -8.62 -2.80
C MET A 5 9.22 -7.54 -3.90
N VAL A 6 9.82 -6.39 -3.60
CA VAL A 6 10.14 -5.34 -4.56
C VAL A 6 11.59 -4.92 -4.31
N ASP A 7 12.45 -5.07 -5.30
CA ASP A 7 13.90 -4.85 -5.18
C ASP A 7 14.23 -3.52 -4.48
N ARG A 8 15.05 -3.56 -3.42
CA ARG A 8 15.47 -2.41 -2.59
C ARG A 8 14.34 -1.59 -1.94
N ILE A 9 13.08 -1.97 -2.14
CA ILE A 9 11.89 -1.32 -1.57
C ILE A 9 11.41 -2.06 -0.33
N CYS A 10 11.18 -3.37 -0.45
CA CYS A 10 10.79 -4.21 0.67
C CYS A 10 11.10 -5.69 0.42
N GLU A 11 11.48 -6.38 1.47
CA GLU A 11 11.64 -7.84 1.47
C GLU A 11 10.33 -8.55 1.81
N ARG A 12 10.25 -9.82 1.45
CA ARG A 12 9.15 -10.69 1.86
C ARG A 12 9.19 -10.90 3.38
N GLY A 13 8.01 -10.94 4.02
CA GLY A 13 7.94 -11.13 5.46
C GLY A 13 8.35 -9.91 6.29
N THR A 14 8.23 -8.70 5.74
CA THR A 14 8.53 -7.45 6.43
C THR A 14 7.30 -6.56 6.57
N VAL A 15 7.41 -5.52 7.39
CA VAL A 15 6.37 -4.50 7.57
C VAL A 15 6.87 -3.17 7.03
N MET A 16 6.12 -2.58 6.10
CA MET A 16 6.41 -1.25 5.59
C MET A 16 5.24 -0.30 5.74
N SER A 17 5.51 0.99 5.82
CA SER A 17 4.48 2.02 5.79
C SER A 17 4.63 2.99 4.62
N ILE A 18 3.48 3.46 4.11
CA ILE A 18 3.36 4.57 3.17
C ILE A 18 2.56 5.67 3.87
N PHE A 19 3.20 6.78 4.22
CA PHE A 19 2.53 7.84 4.96
C PHE A 19 2.64 9.21 4.27
N GLY A 20 1.77 10.13 4.65
CA GLY A 20 1.75 11.49 4.10
C GLY A 20 0.41 12.19 4.35
N SER A 21 0.31 13.44 3.93
CA SER A 21 -0.90 14.25 4.06
C SER A 21 -2.10 13.64 3.33
N PRO A 22 -3.35 13.95 3.71
CA PRO A 22 -4.50 13.60 2.90
C PRO A 22 -4.35 14.08 1.46
N LYS A 23 -4.79 13.25 0.49
CA LYS A 23 -4.71 13.55 -0.96
C LYS A 23 -3.29 13.73 -1.52
N SER A 24 -2.25 13.18 -0.85
CA SER A 24 -0.88 13.24 -1.36
C SER A 24 -0.52 12.19 -2.41
N GLY A 25 -1.41 11.23 -2.70
CA GLY A 25 -1.14 10.17 -3.69
C GLY A 25 -0.82 8.80 -3.09
N LYS A 26 -0.81 8.64 -1.75
CA LYS A 26 -0.47 7.37 -1.07
C LYS A 26 -1.19 6.14 -1.61
N SER A 27 -2.51 6.20 -1.72
CA SER A 27 -3.31 5.08 -2.22
C SER A 27 -3.04 4.78 -3.71
N PHE A 28 -2.67 5.79 -4.51
CA PHE A 28 -2.23 5.54 -5.89
C PHE A 28 -0.90 4.81 -5.92
N LEU A 29 0.04 5.16 -5.03
CA LEU A 29 1.32 4.47 -4.90
C LEU A 29 1.13 3.03 -4.41
N ALA A 30 0.29 2.81 -3.40
CA ALA A 30 -0.04 1.48 -2.88
C ALA A 30 -0.71 0.59 -3.94
N ILE A 31 -1.63 1.15 -4.73
CA ILE A 31 -2.27 0.42 -5.85
C ILE A 31 -1.25 0.10 -6.95
N ALA A 32 -0.36 1.04 -7.29
CA ALA A 32 0.71 0.77 -8.25
C ALA A 32 1.61 -0.39 -7.80
N MET A 33 1.96 -0.43 -6.51
CA MET A 33 2.73 -1.54 -5.94
C MET A 33 1.95 -2.87 -6.00
N ALA A 34 0.66 -2.85 -5.64
CA ALA A 34 -0.21 -4.01 -5.74
C ALA A 34 -0.28 -4.55 -7.17
N CYS A 35 -0.47 -3.66 -8.14
CA CYS A 35 -0.52 -4.00 -9.56
C CYS A 35 0.80 -4.57 -10.08
N ALA A 36 1.93 -3.96 -9.70
CA ALA A 36 3.26 -4.42 -10.10
C ALA A 36 3.56 -5.82 -9.55
N VAL A 37 3.36 -6.06 -8.26
CA VAL A 37 3.60 -7.35 -7.62
C VAL A 37 2.65 -8.43 -8.17
N SER A 38 1.36 -8.14 -8.31
CA SER A 38 0.38 -9.12 -8.80
C SER A 38 0.56 -9.49 -10.27
N SER A 39 1.12 -8.60 -11.09
CA SER A 39 1.40 -8.84 -12.51
C SER A 39 2.84 -9.30 -12.78
N GLY A 40 3.74 -9.22 -11.81
CA GLY A 40 5.16 -9.47 -12.00
C GLY A 40 5.87 -8.44 -12.89
N LYS A 41 5.31 -7.23 -12.99
CA LYS A 41 5.93 -6.12 -13.70
C LYS A 41 6.74 -5.25 -12.75
N ASP A 42 7.69 -4.51 -13.29
CA ASP A 42 8.51 -3.60 -12.50
C ASP A 42 7.65 -2.56 -11.78
N PHE A 43 7.99 -2.28 -10.55
CA PHE A 43 7.49 -1.14 -9.81
C PHE A 43 8.42 0.05 -10.09
N TYR A 44 8.11 0.81 -11.12
CA TYR A 44 8.88 2.01 -11.51
C TYR A 44 10.41 1.77 -11.67
N GLY A 45 10.77 0.66 -12.32
CA GLY A 45 12.17 0.27 -12.57
C GLY A 45 12.77 -0.63 -11.48
N PHE A 46 12.03 -0.94 -10.42
CA PHE A 46 12.42 -1.93 -9.42
C PHE A 46 11.75 -3.27 -9.73
N ASN A 47 12.54 -4.33 -9.87
CA ASN A 47 12.00 -5.66 -10.14
C ASN A 47 11.06 -6.10 -9.02
N THR A 48 10.00 -6.82 -9.37
CA THR A 48 9.08 -7.41 -8.40
C THR A 48 9.13 -8.93 -8.43
N LYS A 49 8.86 -9.56 -7.29
CA LYS A 49 8.61 -11.00 -7.20
C LYS A 49 7.10 -11.22 -7.39
N PRO A 50 6.66 -11.85 -8.52
CA PRO A 50 5.25 -12.09 -8.77
C PRO A 50 4.61 -12.83 -7.60
N SER A 51 3.48 -12.34 -7.11
CA SER A 51 2.77 -12.98 -6.00
C SER A 51 1.32 -12.51 -5.90
N THR A 52 0.48 -13.28 -5.23
CA THR A 52 -0.88 -12.85 -4.89
C THR A 52 -0.83 -11.70 -3.89
N VAL A 53 -1.63 -10.67 -4.15
CA VAL A 53 -1.78 -9.47 -3.31
C VAL A 53 -3.21 -9.39 -2.79
N LEU A 54 -3.35 -9.25 -1.46
CA LEU A 54 -4.62 -8.92 -0.81
C LEU A 54 -4.63 -7.44 -0.45
N TYR A 55 -5.56 -6.68 -1.05
CA TYR A 55 -5.72 -5.25 -0.80
C TYR A 55 -6.95 -4.99 0.08
N LEU A 56 -6.76 -4.56 1.32
CA LEU A 56 -7.82 -4.23 2.26
C LEU A 56 -8.27 -2.78 2.06
N ALA A 57 -9.30 -2.58 1.25
CA ALA A 57 -9.81 -1.28 0.84
C ALA A 57 -10.76 -0.69 1.91
N GLY A 58 -10.24 0.13 2.80
CA GLY A 58 -11.05 0.78 3.85
C GLY A 58 -11.91 1.97 3.37
N GLU A 59 -11.58 2.57 2.22
CA GLU A 59 -12.23 3.81 1.73
C GLU A 59 -12.96 3.64 0.38
N GLY A 60 -13.39 2.45 0.06
CA GLY A 60 -14.26 2.24 -1.11
C GLY A 60 -13.68 1.37 -2.21
N PHE A 61 -14.18 0.18 -2.26
CA PHE A 61 -13.90 -0.84 -3.26
C PHE A 61 -13.99 -0.35 -4.71
N ILE A 62 -15.06 0.40 -5.05
CA ILE A 62 -15.28 0.91 -6.42
C ILE A 62 -14.15 1.85 -6.85
N GLY A 63 -13.65 2.69 -5.94
CA GLY A 63 -12.54 3.61 -6.22
C GLY A 63 -11.23 2.86 -6.49
N VAL A 64 -10.95 1.80 -5.74
CA VAL A 64 -9.77 0.94 -5.96
C VAL A 64 -9.85 0.25 -7.30
N GLY A 65 -10.99 -0.38 -7.65
CA GLY A 65 -11.18 -1.03 -8.94
C GLY A 65 -10.96 -0.10 -10.14
N ARG A 66 -11.45 1.15 -10.06
CA ARG A 66 -11.20 2.16 -11.12
C ARG A 66 -9.71 2.51 -11.25
N ARG A 67 -8.98 2.62 -10.14
CA ARG A 67 -7.55 2.93 -10.14
C ARG A 67 -6.72 1.77 -10.67
N VAL A 68 -7.07 0.54 -10.30
CA VAL A 68 -6.46 -0.68 -10.86
C VAL A 68 -6.66 -0.70 -12.38
N LYS A 69 -7.90 -0.47 -12.85
CA LYS A 69 -8.20 -0.42 -14.28
C LYS A 69 -7.43 0.68 -15.02
N ALA A 70 -7.32 1.87 -14.40
CA ALA A 70 -6.51 2.96 -14.96
C ALA A 70 -5.02 2.57 -15.06
N TYR A 71 -4.50 1.88 -14.06
CA TYR A 71 -3.12 1.41 -14.07
C TYR A 71 -2.89 0.38 -15.18
N GLU A 72 -3.78 -0.61 -15.32
CA GLU A 72 -3.72 -1.61 -16.41
C GLU A 72 -3.68 -0.96 -17.79
N GLU A 73 -4.58 -0.01 -18.03
CA GLU A 73 -4.68 0.67 -19.33
C GLU A 73 -3.49 1.58 -19.61
N PHE A 74 -3.03 2.32 -18.59
CA PHE A 74 -1.91 3.25 -18.73
C PHE A 74 -0.59 2.53 -19.01
N TYR A 75 -0.33 1.42 -18.32
CA TYR A 75 0.90 0.65 -18.46
C TYR A 75 0.76 -0.53 -19.44
N ASN A 76 -0.40 -0.69 -20.07
CA ASN A 76 -0.71 -1.78 -21.01
C ASN A 76 -0.37 -3.16 -20.42
N ILE A 77 -0.87 -3.42 -19.22
CA ILE A 77 -0.73 -4.69 -18.51
C ILE A 77 -2.10 -5.30 -18.25
N ASN A 78 -2.13 -6.60 -17.98
CA ASN A 78 -3.33 -7.31 -17.56
C ASN A 78 -3.06 -7.97 -16.21
N ILE A 79 -3.93 -7.73 -15.25
CA ILE A 79 -3.84 -8.27 -13.89
C ILE A 79 -4.92 -9.33 -13.75
N SER A 80 -4.53 -10.53 -13.34
CA SER A 80 -5.49 -11.61 -13.09
C SER A 80 -6.31 -11.33 -11.83
N ASP A 81 -7.62 -11.55 -11.91
CA ASP A 81 -8.53 -11.48 -10.76
C ASP A 81 -8.15 -12.43 -9.61
N ASN A 82 -7.33 -13.44 -9.90
CA ASN A 82 -6.82 -14.39 -8.89
C ASN A 82 -5.54 -13.92 -8.21
N THR A 83 -4.83 -12.93 -8.76
CA THR A 83 -3.55 -12.44 -8.22
C THR A 83 -3.66 -11.09 -7.52
N LEU A 84 -4.69 -10.29 -7.81
CA LEU A 84 -5.00 -9.07 -7.07
C LEU A 84 -6.43 -9.15 -6.52
N LEU A 85 -6.51 -9.45 -5.23
CA LEU A 85 -7.77 -9.59 -4.51
C LEU A 85 -8.03 -8.32 -3.70
N VAL A 86 -9.16 -7.68 -3.93
CA VAL A 86 -9.54 -6.43 -3.25
C VAL A 86 -10.74 -6.66 -2.35
N SER A 87 -10.60 -6.36 -1.06
CA SER A 87 -11.72 -6.47 -0.12
C SER A 87 -12.81 -5.44 -0.45
N ASN A 88 -14.05 -5.82 -0.27
CA ASN A 88 -15.20 -4.92 -0.49
C ASN A 88 -15.50 -4.00 0.69
N ARG A 89 -14.82 -4.20 1.81
CA ARG A 89 -14.92 -3.41 3.05
C ARG A 89 -13.60 -3.42 3.81
N GLY A 90 -13.42 -2.46 4.72
CA GLY A 90 -12.30 -2.49 5.67
C GLY A 90 -12.41 -3.68 6.64
N SER A 91 -11.26 -4.19 7.06
CA SER A 91 -11.15 -5.23 8.08
C SER A 91 -10.72 -4.58 9.39
N ARG A 92 -11.58 -4.63 10.41
CA ARG A 92 -11.28 -4.06 11.74
C ARG A 92 -10.28 -4.97 12.47
N ILE A 93 -9.02 -4.91 12.06
CA ILE A 93 -7.93 -5.80 12.52
C ILE A 93 -7.81 -5.83 14.05
N GLY A 94 -8.15 -4.72 14.74
CA GLY A 94 -8.20 -4.64 16.18
C GLY A 94 -9.32 -5.43 16.86
N ASP A 95 -10.39 -5.78 16.15
CA ASP A 95 -11.48 -6.61 16.62
C ASP A 95 -11.17 -8.10 16.48
N ASP A 96 -11.44 -8.91 17.54
CA ASP A 96 -11.03 -10.31 17.57
C ASP A 96 -11.77 -11.17 16.54
N GLN A 97 -13.05 -10.89 16.31
CA GLN A 97 -13.88 -11.65 15.35
C GLN A 97 -13.51 -11.29 13.92
N GLU A 98 -13.38 -10.00 13.62
CA GLU A 98 -12.99 -9.51 12.30
C GLU A 98 -11.57 -10.00 11.93
N PHE A 99 -10.65 -10.04 12.89
CA PHE A 99 -9.31 -10.55 12.67
C PHE A 99 -9.29 -12.05 12.37
N THR A 100 -10.06 -12.85 13.12
CA THR A 100 -10.21 -14.28 12.84
C THR A 100 -10.83 -14.51 11.46
N MET A 101 -11.82 -13.70 11.05
CA MET A 101 -12.39 -13.77 9.70
C MET A 101 -11.34 -13.44 8.63
N LEU A 102 -10.51 -12.42 8.85
CA LEU A 102 -9.43 -12.06 7.93
C LEU A 102 -8.41 -13.20 7.78
N GLN A 103 -7.98 -13.81 8.89
CA GLN A 103 -7.08 -14.97 8.83
C GLN A 103 -7.69 -16.14 8.04
N ASN A 104 -8.98 -16.44 8.23
CA ASN A 104 -9.64 -17.49 7.47
C ASN A 104 -9.69 -17.16 5.96
N VAL A 105 -10.00 -15.92 5.59
CA VAL A 105 -9.95 -15.47 4.19
C VAL A 105 -8.52 -15.61 3.62
N CYS A 106 -7.49 -15.26 4.39
CA CYS A 106 -6.11 -15.45 3.95
C CYS A 106 -5.77 -16.93 3.73
N ARG A 107 -6.21 -17.83 4.62
CA ARG A 107 -6.01 -19.28 4.46
C ARG A 107 -6.73 -19.84 3.24
N ASP A 108 -7.96 -19.38 2.97
CA ASP A 108 -8.70 -19.76 1.76
C ASP A 108 -7.95 -19.29 0.49
N ILE A 109 -7.44 -18.04 0.49
CA ILE A 109 -6.63 -17.53 -0.62
C ILE A 109 -5.36 -18.37 -0.81
N GLU A 110 -4.66 -18.75 0.26
CA GLU A 110 -3.48 -19.62 0.16
C GLU A 110 -3.78 -21.01 -0.39
N ALA A 111 -4.94 -21.58 -0.02
CA ALA A 111 -5.36 -22.88 -0.53
C ALA A 111 -5.60 -22.86 -2.05
N ASP A 112 -6.06 -21.74 -2.59
CA ASP A 112 -6.42 -21.55 -4.00
C ASP A 112 -5.26 -20.98 -4.85
N ASN A 113 -4.17 -20.48 -4.22
CA ASN A 113 -3.06 -19.79 -4.87
C ASN A 113 -1.70 -20.26 -4.34
N GLU A 114 -0.61 -19.79 -4.94
CA GLU A 114 0.77 -20.08 -4.51
C GLU A 114 1.22 -19.29 -3.26
N GLY A 115 0.27 -18.87 -2.42
CA GLY A 115 0.50 -18.06 -1.22
C GLY A 115 0.27 -16.55 -1.45
N ILE A 116 0.11 -15.83 -0.34
CA ILE A 116 -0.05 -14.38 -0.35
C ILE A 116 1.33 -13.74 -0.14
N GLY A 117 1.84 -13.03 -1.15
CA GLY A 117 3.13 -12.33 -1.01
C GLY A 117 3.03 -10.97 -0.34
N MET A 118 1.87 -10.30 -0.47
CA MET A 118 1.68 -8.96 0.06
C MET A 118 0.24 -8.74 0.54
N ILE A 119 0.11 -8.10 1.70
CA ILE A 119 -1.19 -7.62 2.24
C ILE A 119 -1.09 -6.12 2.41
N ILE A 120 -1.97 -5.37 1.74
CA ILE A 120 -2.01 -3.90 1.82
C ILE A 120 -3.19 -3.44 2.66
N ILE A 121 -2.94 -2.65 3.68
CA ILE A 121 -3.93 -2.07 4.60
C ILE A 121 -4.11 -0.59 4.25
N ASP A 122 -5.13 -0.26 3.46
CA ASP A 122 -5.40 1.13 3.03
C ASP A 122 -6.81 1.60 3.46
N THR A 123 -6.90 2.44 4.44
CA THR A 123 -5.88 3.03 5.30
C THR A 123 -5.92 2.41 6.69
N LEU A 124 -4.84 2.62 7.48
CA LEU A 124 -4.78 2.21 8.88
C LEU A 124 -6.07 2.62 9.61
N ALA A 125 -6.44 3.90 9.57
CA ALA A 125 -7.61 4.44 10.27
C ALA A 125 -8.90 3.69 10.00
N ARG A 126 -9.09 3.15 8.79
CA ARG A 126 -10.30 2.43 8.37
C ARG A 126 -10.26 0.94 8.71
N ASN A 127 -9.07 0.39 8.81
CA ASN A 127 -8.86 -1.03 9.08
C ASN A 127 -8.42 -1.30 10.53
N TYR A 128 -8.25 -0.26 11.33
CA TYR A 128 -7.72 -0.38 12.69
C TYR A 128 -8.74 -0.95 13.68
N GLY A 129 -9.91 -0.32 13.79
CA GLY A 129 -11.00 -0.76 14.66
C GLY A 129 -10.80 -0.49 16.16
N LEU A 130 -9.76 0.27 16.54
CA LEU A 130 -9.37 0.61 17.91
C LEU A 130 -9.03 2.12 18.01
N ASN A 131 -8.48 2.57 19.14
CA ASN A 131 -8.06 3.96 19.34
C ASN A 131 -6.60 4.18 18.90
N GLU A 132 -6.37 4.85 17.78
CA GLU A 132 -5.03 5.12 17.23
C GLU A 132 -4.09 5.88 18.18
N ASN A 133 -4.62 6.57 19.19
CA ASN A 133 -3.81 7.32 20.19
C ASN A 133 -3.47 6.47 21.42
N SER A 134 -4.05 5.27 21.55
CA SER A 134 -3.77 4.34 22.62
C SER A 134 -2.54 3.50 22.27
N THR A 135 -1.53 3.52 23.12
CA THR A 135 -0.34 2.67 22.99
C THR A 135 -0.68 1.18 23.10
N GLU A 136 -1.60 0.83 24.00
CA GLU A 136 -2.07 -0.54 24.20
C GLU A 136 -2.76 -1.08 22.93
N ASP A 137 -3.68 -0.30 22.38
CA ASP A 137 -4.39 -0.66 21.17
C ASP A 137 -3.46 -0.75 19.97
N MET A 138 -2.45 0.13 19.86
CA MET A 138 -1.44 0.07 18.81
C MET A 138 -0.57 -1.18 18.95
N ASN A 139 -0.17 -1.56 20.15
CA ASN A 139 0.57 -2.80 20.37
C ASN A 139 -0.26 -4.03 19.95
N LYS A 140 -1.56 -4.07 20.26
CA LYS A 140 -2.45 -5.13 19.81
C LYS A 140 -2.53 -5.20 18.27
N PHE A 141 -2.62 -4.06 17.61
CA PHE A 141 -2.61 -4.01 16.14
C PHE A 141 -1.31 -4.52 15.56
N ILE A 142 -0.15 -4.08 16.08
CA ILE A 142 1.18 -4.51 15.63
C ILE A 142 1.33 -6.02 15.82
N GLN A 143 0.93 -6.56 16.98
CA GLN A 143 0.95 -8.00 17.21
C GLN A 143 0.17 -8.76 16.12
N ARG A 144 -0.99 -8.28 15.72
CA ARG A 144 -1.80 -8.92 14.68
C ARG A 144 -1.21 -8.76 13.28
N VAL A 145 -0.56 -7.62 13.02
CA VAL A 145 0.24 -7.45 11.79
C VAL A 145 1.39 -8.46 11.75
N ASP A 146 2.08 -8.67 12.87
CA ASP A 146 3.12 -9.69 12.97
C ASP A 146 2.57 -11.11 12.79
N GLU A 147 1.42 -11.43 13.39
CA GLU A 147 0.74 -12.72 13.19
C GLU A 147 0.42 -12.97 11.71
N LEU A 148 -0.15 -11.99 10.98
CA LEU A 148 -0.40 -12.12 9.54
C LEU A 148 0.90 -12.29 8.75
N LYS A 149 1.90 -11.47 9.05
CA LYS A 149 3.22 -11.52 8.41
C LYS A 149 3.88 -12.90 8.57
N GLU A 150 3.86 -13.45 9.79
CA GLU A 150 4.51 -14.72 10.10
C GLU A 150 3.72 -15.92 9.56
N GLU A 151 2.38 -15.94 9.75
CA GLU A 151 1.53 -17.06 9.30
C GLU A 151 1.57 -17.23 7.78
N PHE A 152 1.54 -16.13 7.02
CA PHE A 152 1.45 -16.14 5.56
C PHE A 152 2.80 -15.82 4.87
N ASN A 153 3.86 -15.58 5.62
CA ASN A 153 5.14 -15.10 5.10
C ASN A 153 4.97 -13.95 4.09
N SER A 154 4.08 -12.99 4.44
CA SER A 154 3.65 -11.89 3.58
C SER A 154 4.34 -10.59 3.97
N THR A 155 4.59 -9.73 2.99
CA THR A 155 4.94 -8.33 3.25
C THR A 155 3.67 -7.54 3.59
N ILE A 156 3.66 -6.86 4.74
CA ILE A 156 2.52 -6.04 5.16
C ILE A 156 2.80 -4.58 4.83
N VAL A 157 1.93 -3.96 4.03
CA VAL A 157 2.02 -2.54 3.66
C VAL A 157 0.93 -1.76 4.36
N ILE A 158 1.29 -0.79 5.18
CA ILE A 158 0.34 0.03 5.95
C ILE A 158 0.30 1.44 5.38
N VAL A 159 -0.85 1.85 4.85
CA VAL A 159 -1.07 3.22 4.38
C VAL A 159 -1.70 4.04 5.48
N HIS A 160 -1.07 5.16 5.87
CA HIS A 160 -1.63 6.01 6.91
C HIS A 160 -1.37 7.51 6.71
N HIS A 161 -2.07 8.35 7.49
CA HIS A 161 -1.97 9.81 7.38
C HIS A 161 -0.95 10.38 8.36
N THR A 162 -0.32 11.51 7.99
CA THR A 162 0.43 12.33 8.92
C THR A 162 -0.51 12.96 9.96
N GLY A 163 -0.03 13.14 11.20
CA GLY A 163 -0.76 13.87 12.24
C GLY A 163 -0.87 15.37 11.90
N HIS A 164 -1.99 15.99 12.29
CA HIS A 164 -2.10 17.45 12.25
C HIS A 164 -1.10 18.07 13.24
N GLY A 165 -0.17 18.90 12.75
CA GLY A 165 0.83 19.60 13.57
C GLY A 165 2.10 18.82 13.92
N SER A 166 2.32 17.65 13.36
CA SER A 166 3.45 16.75 13.66
C SER A 166 4.66 16.95 12.74
N ASN A 167 5.11 18.14 12.46
CA ASN A 167 6.36 18.40 11.68
C ASN A 167 6.73 17.30 10.64
N GLY A 168 5.72 16.76 9.94
CA GLY A 168 5.90 15.73 8.92
C GLY A 168 6.08 14.29 9.47
N ARG A 169 5.80 14.03 10.74
CA ARG A 169 5.79 12.66 11.30
C ARG A 169 4.45 11.98 11.12
N ALA A 170 4.46 10.65 11.07
CA ALA A 170 3.28 9.80 11.06
C ALA A 170 2.34 10.10 12.25
N ARG A 171 1.03 10.01 12.03
CA ARG A 171 0.02 10.21 13.08
C ARG A 171 -0.09 8.97 13.96
N GLY A 172 -0.37 9.16 15.27
CA GLY A 172 -0.68 8.09 16.20
C GLY A 172 0.44 7.80 17.18
N SER A 173 0.39 6.63 17.82
CA SER A 173 1.39 6.19 18.79
C SER A 173 2.78 6.08 18.18
N SER A 174 3.82 6.46 18.92
CA SER A 174 5.24 6.30 18.55
C SER A 174 5.65 4.83 18.39
N VAL A 175 4.79 3.89 18.73
CA VAL A 175 5.05 2.45 18.68
C VAL A 175 5.07 1.93 17.24
N LEU A 176 4.18 2.42 16.37
CA LEU A 176 4.12 1.94 14.99
C LEU A 176 5.45 2.14 14.23
N PRO A 177 6.09 3.31 14.23
CA PRO A 177 7.37 3.47 13.53
C PRO A 177 8.48 2.52 14.02
N ALA A 178 8.45 2.11 15.29
CA ALA A 178 9.43 1.16 15.85
C ALA A 178 9.24 -0.28 15.33
N ALA A 179 8.07 -0.62 14.83
CA ALA A 179 7.73 -1.93 14.29
C ALA A 179 7.96 -2.06 12.77
N LEU A 180 8.34 -0.96 12.10
CA LEU A 180 8.54 -0.95 10.66
C LEU A 180 9.95 -1.39 10.28
N ASP A 181 10.07 -2.08 9.16
CA ASP A 181 11.34 -2.37 8.49
C ASP A 181 11.63 -1.32 7.40
N TYR A 182 10.58 -0.81 6.76
CA TYR A 182 10.65 0.23 5.72
C TYR A 182 9.58 1.30 5.91
N GLU A 183 9.91 2.54 5.57
CA GLU A 183 8.95 3.64 5.62
C GLU A 183 9.12 4.57 4.42
N PHE A 184 8.01 4.92 3.79
CA PHE A 184 7.97 5.83 2.64
C PHE A 184 7.06 7.02 2.94
N ARG A 185 7.62 8.21 2.79
CA ARG A 185 6.88 9.46 2.89
C ARG A 185 6.45 9.91 1.50
N VAL A 186 5.17 10.26 1.37
CA VAL A 186 4.57 10.74 0.13
C VAL A 186 4.15 12.19 0.32
N ASP A 187 4.85 13.09 -0.34
CA ASP A 187 4.61 14.52 -0.32
C ASP A 187 4.06 14.98 -1.68
N ARG A 188 2.98 15.76 -1.64
CA ARG A 188 2.45 16.46 -2.81
C ARG A 188 3.01 17.87 -2.85
N ASP A 189 3.46 18.32 -4.02
CA ASP A 189 3.76 19.73 -4.23
C ASP A 189 2.46 20.55 -4.14
N LYS A 190 2.40 21.47 -3.18
CA LYS A 190 1.25 22.33 -2.92
C LYS A 190 1.00 23.36 -4.01
N ASN A 191 2.00 23.65 -4.82
CA ASN A 191 1.92 24.61 -5.92
C ASN A 191 1.49 23.92 -7.23
N SER A 192 1.42 22.59 -7.27
CA SER A 192 0.96 21.87 -8.44
C SER A 192 -0.56 21.93 -8.56
N ASP A 193 -1.05 22.11 -9.79
CA ASP A 193 -2.47 22.00 -10.12
C ASP A 193 -3.00 20.59 -9.79
N ASP A 194 -4.28 20.45 -9.45
CA ASP A 194 -4.89 19.13 -9.17
C ASP A 194 -4.80 18.16 -10.35
N LYS A 195 -4.77 18.68 -11.58
CA LYS A 195 -4.64 17.88 -12.80
C LYS A 195 -3.21 17.48 -13.14
N ALA A 196 -2.23 18.22 -12.61
CA ALA A 196 -0.80 18.00 -12.82
C ALA A 196 -0.08 17.81 -11.47
N MET A 197 -0.73 17.11 -10.53
CA MET A 197 -0.20 16.88 -9.19
C MET A 197 1.20 16.25 -9.27
N LEU A 198 2.19 16.97 -8.76
CA LEU A 198 3.54 16.45 -8.57
C LEU A 198 3.65 15.81 -7.19
N VAL A 199 4.24 14.65 -7.14
CA VAL A 199 4.39 13.85 -5.92
C VAL A 199 5.84 13.41 -5.79
N THR A 200 6.42 13.65 -4.60
CA THR A 200 7.73 13.12 -4.22
C THR A 200 7.54 11.99 -3.22
N VAL A 201 8.23 10.89 -3.45
CA VAL A 201 8.25 9.73 -2.56
C VAL A 201 9.66 9.54 -2.04
N LYS A 202 9.81 9.61 -0.71
CA LYS A 202 11.09 9.46 -0.02
C LYS A 202 11.08 8.23 0.87
N GLN A 203 12.10 7.41 0.77
CA GLN A 203 12.32 6.32 1.71
C GLN A 203 12.96 6.88 2.99
N THR A 204 12.17 7.00 4.07
CA THR A 204 12.58 7.63 5.32
C THR A 204 13.14 6.65 6.34
N LEU A 205 12.86 5.36 6.17
CA LEU A 205 13.40 4.27 6.98
C LEU A 205 13.75 3.06 6.11
N VAL A 206 14.95 2.54 6.33
CA VAL A 206 15.42 1.22 5.90
C VAL A 206 16.16 0.62 7.09
N LYS A 207 15.68 -0.51 7.62
CA LYS A 207 16.24 -1.09 8.83
C LYS A 207 17.66 -1.64 8.61
N ASP A 208 17.88 -2.32 7.49
CA ASP A 208 19.15 -2.96 7.17
C ASP A 208 19.58 -2.63 5.73
N GLY A 209 19.95 -1.38 5.48
CA GLY A 209 20.36 -0.97 4.13
C GLY A 209 20.52 0.54 3.95
N THR A 210 20.74 0.91 2.70
CA THR A 210 20.83 2.32 2.29
C THR A 210 19.50 2.69 1.59
N PRO A 211 18.89 3.83 1.95
CA PRO A 211 17.71 4.31 1.24
C PRO A 211 17.96 4.47 -0.27
N ILE A 212 16.91 4.25 -1.04
CA ILE A 212 16.93 4.58 -2.47
C ILE A 212 16.85 6.10 -2.67
N ASP A 213 17.20 6.56 -3.86
CA ASP A 213 17.00 7.96 -4.26
C ASP A 213 15.50 8.31 -4.23
N ASP A 214 15.20 9.60 -4.04
CA ASP A 214 13.86 10.10 -4.08
C ASP A 214 13.20 9.79 -5.44
N LEU A 215 11.94 9.37 -5.41
CA LEU A 215 11.17 9.11 -6.62
C LEU A 215 10.21 10.26 -6.87
N TYR A 216 10.14 10.72 -8.12
CA TYR A 216 9.29 11.82 -8.55
C TYR A 216 8.21 11.31 -9.47
N PHE A 217 6.98 11.75 -9.22
CA PHE A 217 5.81 11.33 -9.98
C PHE A 217 4.96 12.51 -10.40
N GLN A 218 4.30 12.34 -11.53
CA GLN A 218 3.21 13.20 -11.95
C GLN A 218 1.92 12.40 -12.01
N PHE A 219 0.84 12.95 -11.44
CA PHE A 219 -0.49 12.40 -11.63
C PHE A 219 -0.92 12.53 -13.09
N ARG A 220 -1.41 11.43 -13.67
CA ARG A 220 -1.94 11.36 -15.02
C ARG A 220 -3.38 10.86 -14.96
N GLU A 221 -4.29 11.66 -15.52
CA GLU A 221 -5.67 11.26 -15.69
C GLU A 221 -5.76 10.24 -16.84
N GLN A 222 -6.47 9.14 -16.59
CA GLN A 222 -6.73 8.07 -17.55
C GLN A 222 -8.23 7.92 -17.76
N THR A 223 -8.70 8.01 -19.00
CA THR A 223 -10.07 7.65 -19.37
C THR A 223 -10.20 6.14 -19.44
N LEU A 224 -11.19 5.58 -18.74
CA LEU A 224 -11.36 4.12 -18.69
C LEU A 224 -12.11 3.59 -19.90
N TYR A 225 -11.51 2.65 -20.60
CA TYR A 225 -12.08 2.03 -21.78
C TYR A 225 -13.34 1.23 -21.43
N GLY A 226 -14.41 1.39 -22.21
CA GLY A 226 -15.70 0.72 -21.94
C GLY A 226 -16.60 1.42 -20.92
N TYR A 227 -16.13 2.48 -20.28
CA TYR A 227 -16.90 3.25 -19.30
C TYR A 227 -17.05 4.70 -19.77
N GLN A 228 -18.18 5.02 -20.40
CA GLN A 228 -18.41 6.33 -21.01
C GLN A 228 -18.27 7.48 -19.98
N GLY A 229 -17.28 8.37 -20.17
CA GLY A 229 -17.05 9.55 -19.32
C GLY A 229 -16.47 9.26 -17.93
N VAL A 230 -16.06 8.03 -17.65
CA VAL A 230 -15.40 7.69 -16.38
C VAL A 230 -13.88 7.83 -16.52
N THR A 231 -13.30 8.61 -15.64
CA THR A 231 -11.85 8.78 -15.54
C THR A 231 -11.34 8.29 -14.19
N SER A 232 -10.07 7.94 -14.13
CA SER A 232 -9.31 7.71 -12.92
C SER A 232 -7.89 8.21 -13.13
N GLY A 233 -6.96 7.94 -12.22
CA GLY A 233 -5.60 8.41 -12.36
C GLY A 233 -4.56 7.39 -12.01
N VAL A 234 -3.36 7.65 -12.48
CA VAL A 234 -2.14 6.91 -12.13
C VAL A 234 -1.03 7.88 -11.76
N LEU A 235 -0.08 7.41 -10.98
CA LEU A 235 1.20 8.09 -10.80
C LEU A 235 2.15 7.58 -11.88
N ALA A 236 2.63 8.49 -12.73
CA ALA A 236 3.66 8.21 -13.72
C ALA A 236 4.98 8.76 -13.22
N ILE A 237 6.05 7.97 -13.29
CA ILE A 237 7.40 8.42 -12.90
C ILE A 237 7.84 9.57 -13.80
N THR A 238 8.53 10.54 -13.24
CA THR A 238 9.09 11.69 -13.95
C THR A 238 10.46 12.01 -13.38
N ASP A 239 11.23 12.80 -14.09
CA ASP A 239 12.49 13.33 -13.56
C ASP A 239 12.20 14.39 -12.49
N GLU A 240 13.21 14.68 -11.67
CA GLU A 240 13.17 15.80 -10.73
C GLU A 240 12.88 17.10 -11.48
N SER A 241 11.85 17.85 -11.06
CA SER A 241 11.41 19.10 -11.71
C SER A 241 12.14 20.32 -11.17
#